data_8f46a81cde270fa1806123b6254971e4
#
_entry.id   8f46a81cde270fa1806123b6254971e4
#
_cell.length_a   1.000
_cell.length_b   1.000
_cell.length_c   1.000
_cell.angle_alpha   90.00
_cell.angle_beta   90.00
_cell.angle_gamma   90.00
#
_symmetry.space_group_name_H-M   'P 1'
#
loop_
_entity.id
_entity.type
_entity.pdbx_description
1 polymer ?
#
loop_
_entity_poly.entity_id
_entity_poly.type
_entity_poly.pdbx_seq_one_letter_code
_entity_poly.pdbx_strand_id
1 'polypeptide(L)'
;MGEQRKQLITVDQFRELARPTSKHLDEDEVNAYIRECEDANIIPAIGWERFKAATEQGEWGNSVLPDFHPAVFLDGGEYTSKKEGDCSQDETKVQKYTSGIRKALAYFAYARLFRADGTIISRAGGIRHRDDYSDHVQDVSSNKQYNDIMDMAERYLSDALEYLKTFTPKGEVKPQRGTRAHIHAIGD
;
A
#
# COMPACT_ATOMS: atom_id res chain seq x y z
N MET A 1 29.76 -2.33 2.24
CA MET A 1 28.47 -2.80 1.74
C MET A 1 27.43 -2.36 2.76
N GLY A 2 26.55 -1.41 2.41
CA GLY A 2 25.48 -0.97 3.29
C GLY A 2 24.49 -2.12 3.50
N GLU A 3 24.11 -2.36 4.74
CA GLU A 3 23.08 -3.35 5.09
C GLU A 3 21.78 -2.95 4.39
N GLN A 4 21.25 -3.81 3.53
CA GLN A 4 20.00 -3.50 2.81
C GLN A 4 18.85 -3.46 3.81
N ARG A 5 18.07 -2.38 3.77
CA ARG A 5 16.85 -2.21 4.58
C ARG A 5 15.91 -3.41 4.38
N LYS A 6 15.41 -3.97 5.47
CA LYS A 6 14.39 -5.01 5.44
C LYS A 6 13.11 -4.47 4.80
N GLN A 7 12.51 -5.26 3.94
CA GLN A 7 11.24 -4.96 3.28
C GLN A 7 10.06 -5.44 4.13
N LEU A 8 8.91 -4.83 3.96
CA LEU A 8 7.66 -5.20 4.63
C LEU A 8 7.06 -6.51 4.07
N ILE A 9 7.28 -6.77 2.77
CA ILE A 9 6.88 -8.00 2.08
C ILE A 9 8.03 -8.53 1.23
N THR A 10 8.03 -9.86 1.04
CA THR A 10 8.90 -10.55 0.08
C THR A 10 8.20 -10.69 -1.28
N VAL A 11 8.94 -11.08 -2.32
CA VAL A 11 8.37 -11.36 -3.65
C VAL A 11 7.34 -12.50 -3.59
N ASP A 12 7.55 -13.52 -2.76
CA ASP A 12 6.57 -14.60 -2.60
C ASP A 12 5.29 -14.09 -1.95
N GLN A 13 5.39 -13.28 -0.90
CA GLN A 13 4.22 -12.62 -0.29
C GLN A 13 3.52 -11.67 -1.26
N PHE A 14 4.27 -10.96 -2.10
CA PHE A 14 3.69 -10.16 -3.17
C PHE A 14 2.84 -11.02 -4.12
N ARG A 15 3.35 -12.19 -4.56
CA ARG A 15 2.63 -13.11 -5.44
C ARG A 15 1.34 -13.66 -4.82
N GLU A 16 1.34 -13.86 -3.49
CA GLU A 16 0.16 -14.35 -2.76
C GLU A 16 -0.89 -13.25 -2.53
N LEU A 17 -0.45 -12.02 -2.24
CA LEU A 17 -1.33 -10.93 -1.83
C LEU A 17 -1.87 -10.13 -3.00
N ALA A 18 -1.10 -10.01 -4.10
CA ALA A 18 -1.50 -9.29 -5.31
C ALA A 18 -2.47 -10.13 -6.17
N ARG A 19 -2.93 -9.55 -7.28
CA ARG A 19 -3.67 -10.32 -8.30
C ARG A 19 -2.74 -11.36 -8.94
N PRO A 20 -3.29 -12.44 -9.51
CA PRO A 20 -2.50 -13.44 -10.19
C PRO A 20 -1.56 -12.79 -11.22
N THR A 21 -0.28 -13.08 -11.09
CA THR A 21 0.78 -12.56 -11.96
C THR A 21 1.50 -13.71 -12.66
N SER A 22 2.24 -13.41 -13.72
CA SER A 22 3.07 -14.41 -14.41
C SER A 22 4.11 -14.99 -13.45
N LYS A 23 4.40 -16.29 -13.60
CA LYS A 23 5.47 -16.95 -12.86
C LYS A 23 6.87 -16.51 -13.30
N HIS A 24 6.98 -15.82 -14.43
CA HIS A 24 8.24 -15.40 -15.05
C HIS A 24 8.58 -13.92 -14.79
N LEU A 25 7.97 -13.32 -13.75
CA LEU A 25 8.33 -11.97 -13.33
C LEU A 25 9.76 -11.93 -12.81
N ASP A 26 10.50 -10.91 -13.23
CA ASP A 26 11.83 -10.62 -12.71
C ASP A 26 11.72 -10.21 -11.22
N GLU A 27 12.36 -11.00 -10.37
CA GLU A 27 12.30 -10.77 -8.91
C GLU A 27 13.01 -9.48 -8.50
N ASP A 28 14.06 -9.09 -9.20
CA ASP A 28 14.79 -7.86 -8.93
C ASP A 28 13.93 -6.64 -9.28
N GLU A 29 13.18 -6.71 -10.37
CA GLU A 29 12.23 -5.68 -10.77
C GLU A 29 11.08 -5.53 -9.75
N VAL A 30 10.47 -6.65 -9.34
CA VAL A 30 9.42 -6.66 -8.32
C VAL A 30 9.93 -6.08 -7.00
N ASN A 31 11.13 -6.48 -6.56
CA ASN A 31 11.77 -5.93 -5.36
C ASN A 31 12.00 -4.41 -5.46
N ALA A 32 12.37 -3.91 -6.64
CA ALA A 32 12.55 -2.47 -6.86
C ALA A 32 11.22 -1.72 -6.68
N TYR A 33 10.11 -2.23 -7.26
CA TYR A 33 8.79 -1.63 -7.09
C TYR A 33 8.26 -1.72 -5.65
N ILE A 34 8.51 -2.82 -4.96
CA ILE A 34 8.15 -2.93 -3.54
C ILE A 34 8.82 -1.82 -2.74
N ARG A 35 10.15 -1.63 -2.89
CA ARG A 35 10.90 -0.58 -2.19
C ARG A 35 10.42 0.82 -2.55
N GLU A 36 10.18 1.07 -3.82
CA GLU A 36 9.65 2.35 -4.27
C GLU A 36 8.29 2.67 -3.65
N CYS A 37 7.39 1.67 -3.55
CA CYS A 37 6.09 1.84 -2.91
C CYS A 37 6.18 1.97 -1.39
N GLU A 38 7.13 1.30 -0.74
CA GLU A 38 7.42 1.53 0.68
C GLU A 38 7.79 3.00 0.92
N ASP A 39 8.71 3.54 0.11
CA ASP A 39 9.20 4.90 0.26
C ASP A 39 8.15 5.96 -0.10
N ALA A 40 7.38 5.72 -1.16
CA ALA A 40 6.43 6.71 -1.68
C ALA A 40 5.05 6.66 -1.00
N ASN A 41 4.58 5.47 -0.58
CA ASN A 41 3.21 5.28 -0.13
C ASN A 41 3.12 4.88 1.34
N ILE A 42 3.95 3.94 1.80
CA ILE A 42 3.80 3.34 3.14
C ILE A 42 4.48 4.18 4.21
N ILE A 43 5.78 4.49 4.05
CA ILE A 43 6.53 5.25 5.06
C ILE A 43 5.91 6.63 5.32
N PRO A 44 5.49 7.41 4.31
CA PRO A 44 4.80 8.67 4.56
C PRO A 44 3.46 8.52 5.30
N ALA A 45 2.77 7.38 5.13
CA ALA A 45 1.47 7.14 5.75
C ALA A 45 1.56 6.75 7.23
N ILE A 46 2.53 5.89 7.60
CA ILE A 46 2.65 5.37 8.96
C ILE A 46 3.80 5.98 9.78
N GLY A 47 4.76 6.61 9.12
CA GLY A 47 5.99 7.14 9.70
C GLY A 47 7.10 6.11 9.80
N TRP A 48 8.36 6.60 9.79
CA TRP A 48 9.57 5.77 9.79
C TRP A 48 9.66 4.82 10.99
N GLU A 49 9.38 5.31 12.20
CA GLU A 49 9.49 4.51 13.43
C GLU A 49 8.55 3.28 13.41
N ARG A 50 7.31 3.48 12.96
CA ARG A 50 6.34 2.38 12.84
C ARG A 50 6.69 1.43 11.70
N PHE A 51 7.24 1.94 10.60
CA PHE A 51 7.74 1.10 9.51
C PHE A 51 8.89 0.21 9.99
N LYS A 52 9.83 0.77 10.76
CA LYS A 52 10.92 0.02 11.36
C LYS A 52 10.42 -1.05 12.33
N ALA A 53 9.48 -0.71 13.21
CA ALA A 53 8.84 -1.68 14.11
C ALA A 53 8.16 -2.83 13.34
N ALA A 54 7.51 -2.52 12.20
CA ALA A 54 6.84 -3.50 11.35
C ALA A 54 7.80 -4.46 10.62
N THR A 55 8.98 -3.96 10.19
CA THR A 55 9.94 -4.75 9.40
C THR A 55 10.94 -5.51 10.26
N GLU A 56 11.33 -4.97 11.40
CA GLU A 56 12.34 -5.57 12.28
C GLU A 56 11.73 -6.39 13.43
N GLN A 57 10.41 -6.56 13.46
CA GLN A 57 9.67 -7.13 14.60
C GLN A 57 10.00 -6.39 15.90
N GLY A 58 10.22 -5.08 15.77
CA GLY A 58 10.55 -4.20 16.87
C GLY A 58 9.35 -3.95 17.77
N GLU A 59 9.63 -3.38 18.93
CA GLU A 59 8.59 -2.91 19.85
C GLU A 59 7.88 -1.68 19.25
N TRP A 60 6.54 -1.71 19.23
CA TRP A 60 5.72 -0.57 18.82
C TRP A 60 5.72 0.56 19.86
N GLY A 61 6.34 0.29 21.01
CA GLY A 61 6.53 1.25 22.09
C GLY A 61 5.22 1.85 22.61
N ASN A 62 5.30 3.07 23.11
CA ASN A 62 4.15 3.83 23.61
C ASN A 62 3.29 4.43 22.48
N SER A 63 3.65 4.19 21.21
CA SER A 63 2.92 4.70 20.04
C SER A 63 1.61 3.99 19.79
N VAL A 64 1.33 2.91 20.52
CA VAL A 64 0.10 2.12 20.40
C VAL A 64 -0.44 1.70 21.75
N LEU A 65 -1.77 1.47 21.82
CA LEU A 65 -2.45 1.01 23.02
C LEU A 65 -2.20 -0.49 23.26
N PRO A 66 -2.40 -1.00 24.50
CA PRO A 66 -2.16 -2.41 24.84
C PRO A 66 -2.92 -3.42 23.99
N ASP A 67 -4.11 -3.05 23.50
CA ASP A 67 -4.97 -3.92 22.67
C ASP A 67 -4.60 -3.90 21.18
N PHE A 68 -3.51 -3.24 20.81
CA PHE A 68 -3.01 -3.26 19.44
C PHE A 68 -2.36 -4.59 19.12
N HIS A 69 -2.81 -5.21 18.03
CA HIS A 69 -2.25 -6.46 17.53
C HIS A 69 -1.47 -6.21 16.22
N PRO A 70 -0.13 -6.23 16.24
CA PRO A 70 0.69 -6.00 15.05
C PRO A 70 0.34 -6.91 13.87
N ALA A 71 0.01 -8.18 14.13
CA ALA A 71 -0.38 -9.12 13.08
C ALA A 71 -1.64 -8.68 12.32
N VAL A 72 -2.65 -8.14 13.02
CA VAL A 72 -3.86 -7.61 12.40
C VAL A 72 -3.56 -6.38 11.54
N PHE A 73 -2.64 -5.52 12.00
CA PHE A 73 -2.18 -4.38 11.21
C PHE A 73 -1.42 -4.79 9.95
N LEU A 74 -0.56 -5.81 10.08
CA LEU A 74 0.31 -6.26 8.98
C LEU A 74 -0.44 -7.11 7.96
N ASP A 75 -1.14 -8.15 8.43
CA ASP A 75 -1.69 -9.21 7.58
C ASP A 75 -3.20 -9.11 7.40
N GLY A 76 -3.85 -8.26 8.19
CA GLY A 76 -5.29 -8.11 8.20
C GLY A 76 -5.98 -8.99 9.24
N GLY A 77 -7.25 -8.68 9.50
CA GLY A 77 -8.06 -9.41 10.46
C GLY A 77 -9.23 -8.59 10.99
N GLU A 78 -10.01 -9.21 11.85
CA GLU A 78 -11.13 -8.59 12.53
C GLU A 78 -10.65 -7.85 13.78
N TYR A 79 -11.26 -6.73 14.07
CA TYR A 79 -11.02 -5.95 15.28
C TYR A 79 -12.28 -5.25 15.76
N THR A 80 -12.29 -4.87 17.03
CA THR A 80 -13.40 -4.14 17.64
C THR A 80 -13.01 -2.69 17.81
N SER A 81 -13.80 -1.77 17.26
CA SER A 81 -13.64 -0.34 17.47
C SER A 81 -14.76 0.21 18.36
N LYS A 82 -14.44 1.22 19.17
CA LYS A 82 -15.44 1.99 19.90
C LYS A 82 -16.04 3.02 18.95
N LYS A 83 -17.39 3.14 18.93
CA LYS A 83 -18.05 4.16 18.12
C LYS A 83 -17.80 5.54 18.76
N GLU A 84 -17.10 6.43 18.05
CA GLU A 84 -16.99 7.83 18.47
C GLU A 84 -18.34 8.54 18.22
N GLY A 85 -18.93 9.13 19.25
CA GLY A 85 -19.98 10.14 19.06
C GLY A 85 -21.29 9.96 19.79
N ASP A 86 -21.44 8.97 20.67
CA ASP A 86 -22.65 8.90 21.50
C ASP A 86 -22.32 9.20 22.97
N CYS A 87 -22.92 10.29 23.51
CA CYS A 87 -22.81 10.65 24.92
C CYS A 87 -23.59 9.70 25.83
N SER A 88 -24.15 8.63 25.30
CA SER A 88 -24.80 7.58 26.07
C SER A 88 -23.76 6.64 26.67
N GLN A 89 -23.94 6.25 27.91
CA GLN A 89 -23.02 5.42 28.69
C GLN A 89 -22.84 3.97 28.15
N ASP A 90 -23.50 3.61 27.06
CA ASP A 90 -23.35 2.33 26.38
C ASP A 90 -22.32 2.48 25.24
N GLU A 91 -21.07 2.07 25.51
CA GLU A 91 -20.03 1.93 24.48
C GLU A 91 -20.46 0.88 23.44
N THR A 92 -21.07 1.32 22.35
CA THR A 92 -21.42 0.40 21.25
C THR A 92 -20.13 -0.05 20.57
N LYS A 93 -19.73 -1.28 20.81
CA LYS A 93 -18.60 -1.93 20.16
C LYS A 93 -19.02 -2.34 18.76
N VAL A 94 -18.26 -1.92 17.75
CA VAL A 94 -18.49 -2.30 16.34
C VAL A 94 -17.35 -3.20 15.88
N GLN A 95 -17.70 -4.38 15.36
CA GLN A 95 -16.72 -5.24 14.68
C GLN A 95 -16.39 -4.66 13.32
N LYS A 96 -15.10 -4.56 13.03
CA LYS A 96 -14.54 -4.11 11.76
C LYS A 96 -13.51 -5.08 11.26
N TYR A 97 -13.20 -5.00 9.98
CA TYR A 97 -12.17 -5.79 9.32
C TYR A 97 -11.15 -4.88 8.65
N THR A 98 -9.88 -5.23 8.71
CA THR A 98 -8.81 -4.59 7.93
C THR A 98 -8.14 -5.64 7.05
N SER A 99 -7.74 -5.24 5.84
CA SER A 99 -7.01 -6.11 4.91
C SER A 99 -5.50 -6.18 5.20
N GLY A 100 -5.02 -5.34 6.12
CA GLY A 100 -3.61 -5.24 6.47
C GLY A 100 -2.78 -4.39 5.51
N ILE A 101 -1.69 -3.83 6.03
CA ILE A 101 -0.83 -2.91 5.27
C ILE A 101 0.00 -3.63 4.21
N ARG A 102 0.34 -4.90 4.41
CA ARG A 102 1.09 -5.73 3.44
C ARG A 102 0.30 -5.90 2.15
N LYS A 103 -1.01 -6.08 2.25
CA LYS A 103 -1.89 -6.17 1.07
C LYS A 103 -1.96 -4.85 0.33
N ALA A 104 -2.04 -3.72 1.03
CA ALA A 104 -1.99 -2.40 0.41
C ALA A 104 -0.68 -2.22 -0.39
N LEU A 105 0.47 -2.54 0.23
CA LEU A 105 1.78 -2.46 -0.43
C LEU A 105 1.84 -3.36 -1.67
N ALA A 106 1.35 -4.60 -1.59
CA ALA A 106 1.34 -5.52 -2.72
C ALA A 106 0.52 -4.96 -3.91
N TYR A 107 -0.61 -4.30 -3.64
CA TYR A 107 -1.42 -3.69 -4.69
C TYR A 107 -0.78 -2.42 -5.26
N PHE A 108 -0.09 -1.60 -4.48
CA PHE A 108 0.70 -0.48 -4.99
C PHE A 108 1.83 -0.95 -5.90
N ALA A 109 2.59 -1.96 -5.49
CA ALA A 109 3.65 -2.54 -6.31
C ALA A 109 3.09 -3.18 -7.58
N TYR A 110 1.95 -3.87 -7.49
CA TYR A 110 1.28 -4.45 -8.64
C TYR A 110 0.81 -3.39 -9.65
N ALA A 111 0.29 -2.26 -9.19
CA ALA A 111 -0.11 -1.16 -10.07
C ALA A 111 1.08 -0.61 -10.86
N ARG A 112 2.25 -0.45 -10.22
CA ARG A 112 3.47 0.02 -10.89
C ARG A 112 4.00 -0.99 -11.89
N LEU A 113 4.03 -2.26 -11.51
CA LEU A 113 4.40 -3.36 -12.40
C LEU A 113 3.49 -3.40 -13.62
N PHE A 114 2.16 -3.32 -13.42
CA PHE A 114 1.18 -3.29 -14.50
C PHE A 114 1.39 -2.12 -15.47
N ARG A 115 1.78 -0.96 -14.96
CA ARG A 115 2.07 0.21 -15.79
C ARG A 115 3.40 0.10 -16.52
N ALA A 116 4.40 -0.54 -15.93
CA ALA A 116 5.72 -0.75 -16.52
C ALA A 116 5.69 -1.87 -17.58
N ASP A 117 4.81 -2.85 -17.40
CA ASP A 117 4.65 -3.95 -18.35
C ASP A 117 4.30 -3.41 -19.75
N GLY A 118 5.13 -3.75 -20.71
CA GLY A 118 5.04 -3.26 -22.10
C GLY A 118 5.75 -1.93 -22.38
N THR A 119 6.48 -1.33 -21.43
CA THR A 119 7.27 -0.13 -21.70
C THR A 119 8.75 -0.35 -21.38
N ILE A 120 9.59 -0.40 -22.39
CA ILE A 120 11.05 -0.46 -22.25
C ILE A 120 11.63 0.94 -22.38
N ILE A 121 12.39 1.39 -21.39
CA ILE A 121 13.09 2.67 -21.44
C ILE A 121 14.40 2.46 -22.21
N SER A 122 14.48 3.05 -23.40
CA SER A 122 15.71 3.09 -24.21
C SER A 122 16.36 4.47 -24.17
N ARG A 123 17.57 4.60 -24.75
CA ARG A 123 18.25 5.90 -24.91
C ARG A 123 17.44 6.92 -25.73
N ALA A 124 16.48 6.45 -26.53
CA ALA A 124 15.60 7.28 -27.36
C ALA A 124 14.23 7.57 -26.69
N GLY A 125 14.04 7.17 -25.42
CA GLY A 125 12.77 7.31 -24.69
C GLY A 125 12.07 5.96 -24.46
N GLY A 126 10.84 5.98 -23.97
CA GLY A 126 10.04 4.79 -23.74
C GLY A 126 9.59 4.16 -25.09
N ILE A 127 9.94 2.90 -25.29
CA ILE A 127 9.50 2.12 -26.46
C ILE A 127 8.54 1.05 -25.96
N ARG A 128 7.35 0.97 -26.57
CA ARG A 128 6.44 -0.17 -26.39
C ARG A 128 6.73 -1.24 -27.41
N HIS A 129 6.95 -2.47 -26.95
CA HIS A 129 6.95 -3.62 -27.85
C HIS A 129 5.53 -3.83 -28.40
N ARG A 130 5.39 -3.73 -29.71
CA ARG A 130 4.21 -4.16 -30.44
C ARG A 130 4.45 -5.57 -30.92
N ASP A 131 3.80 -6.55 -30.32
CA ASP A 131 3.70 -7.88 -30.87
C ASP A 131 2.62 -7.88 -31.96
N ASP A 132 2.96 -8.30 -33.18
CA ASP A 132 2.05 -8.31 -34.33
C ASP A 132 0.86 -9.29 -34.17
N TYR A 133 0.82 -10.05 -33.07
CA TYR A 133 -0.18 -11.08 -32.80
C TYR A 133 -1.03 -10.85 -31.54
N SER A 134 -0.83 -9.77 -30.81
CA SER A 134 -1.66 -9.45 -29.64
C SER A 134 -2.50 -8.22 -29.89
N ASP A 135 -3.82 -8.34 -29.69
CA ASP A 135 -4.72 -7.19 -29.67
C ASP A 135 -4.33 -6.26 -28.52
N HIS A 136 -3.92 -5.05 -28.85
CA HIS A 136 -3.51 -4.06 -27.87
C HIS A 136 -4.70 -3.60 -27.04
N VAL A 137 -4.61 -3.78 -25.73
CA VAL A 137 -5.46 -3.06 -24.79
C VAL A 137 -5.26 -1.56 -25.05
N GLN A 138 -6.31 -0.88 -25.48
CA GLN A 138 -6.27 0.55 -25.78
C GLN A 138 -5.73 1.31 -24.55
N ASP A 139 -4.91 2.33 -24.74
CA ASP A 139 -4.30 3.12 -23.65
C ASP A 139 -5.31 3.60 -22.62
N VAL A 140 -6.54 3.91 -23.02
CA VAL A 140 -7.64 4.30 -22.14
C VAL A 140 -8.04 3.15 -21.21
N SER A 141 -8.10 1.91 -21.70
CA SER A 141 -8.43 0.73 -20.89
C SER A 141 -7.33 0.39 -19.91
N SER A 142 -6.06 0.52 -20.32
CA SER A 142 -4.91 0.32 -19.46
C SER A 142 -4.85 1.34 -18.31
N ASN A 143 -5.09 2.61 -18.62
CA ASN A 143 -5.13 3.67 -17.60
C ASN A 143 -6.30 3.46 -16.61
N LYS A 144 -7.47 3.00 -17.10
CA LYS A 144 -8.61 2.68 -16.22
C LYS A 144 -8.26 1.54 -15.26
N GLN A 145 -7.66 0.45 -15.77
CA GLN A 145 -7.26 -0.69 -14.94
C GLN A 145 -6.20 -0.28 -13.91
N TYR A 146 -5.22 0.53 -14.29
CA TYR A 146 -4.23 1.08 -13.36
C TYR A 146 -4.90 1.88 -12.23
N ASN A 147 -5.82 2.77 -12.57
CA ASN A 147 -6.55 3.58 -11.59
C ASN A 147 -7.40 2.70 -10.66
N ASP A 148 -8.09 1.69 -11.20
CA ASP A 148 -8.87 0.75 -10.39
C ASP A 148 -7.98 -0.01 -9.37
N ILE A 149 -6.76 -0.41 -9.77
CA ILE A 149 -5.80 -1.08 -8.88
C ILE A 149 -5.30 -0.12 -7.81
N MET A 150 -4.97 1.12 -8.19
CA MET A 150 -4.53 2.15 -7.26
C MET A 150 -5.62 2.51 -6.24
N ASP A 151 -6.87 2.64 -6.68
CA ASP A 151 -8.01 2.90 -5.78
C ASP A 151 -8.21 1.76 -4.77
N MET A 152 -8.00 0.51 -5.19
CA MET A 152 -8.02 -0.63 -4.27
C MET A 152 -6.87 -0.59 -3.27
N ALA A 153 -5.65 -0.25 -3.71
CA ALA A 153 -4.49 -0.11 -2.84
C ALA A 153 -4.71 0.98 -1.79
N GLU A 154 -5.25 2.14 -2.21
CA GLU A 154 -5.58 3.25 -1.31
C GLU A 154 -6.66 2.87 -0.29
N ARG A 155 -7.68 2.09 -0.67
CA ARG A 155 -8.69 1.57 0.27
C ARG A 155 -8.07 0.67 1.31
N TYR A 156 -7.25 -0.31 0.91
CA TYR A 156 -6.57 -1.19 1.86
C TYR A 156 -5.64 -0.43 2.81
N LEU A 157 -4.93 0.58 2.30
CA LEU A 157 -4.11 1.45 3.13
C LEU A 157 -4.99 2.25 4.11
N SER A 158 -6.11 2.80 3.65
CA SER A 158 -7.04 3.56 4.50
C SER A 158 -7.60 2.70 5.63
N ASP A 159 -7.99 1.44 5.34
CA ASP A 159 -8.50 0.49 6.33
C ASP A 159 -7.42 0.16 7.38
N ALA A 160 -6.18 -0.07 6.95
CA ALA A 160 -5.06 -0.31 7.87
C ALA A 160 -4.74 0.92 8.73
N LEU A 161 -4.82 2.13 8.16
CA LEU A 161 -4.64 3.38 8.90
C LEU A 161 -5.79 3.64 9.87
N GLU A 162 -7.02 3.27 9.55
CA GLU A 162 -8.16 3.36 10.47
C GLU A 162 -7.96 2.46 11.68
N TYR A 163 -7.50 1.21 11.45
CA TYR A 163 -7.10 0.31 12.52
C TYR A 163 -6.01 0.94 13.40
N LEU A 164 -4.93 1.44 12.81
CA LEU A 164 -3.84 2.07 13.53
C LEU A 164 -4.31 3.27 14.37
N LYS A 165 -5.19 4.12 13.81
CA LYS A 165 -5.77 5.27 14.52
C LYS A 165 -6.61 4.86 15.72
N THR A 166 -7.35 3.77 15.61
CA THR A 166 -8.18 3.23 16.71
C THR A 166 -7.34 2.88 17.93
N PHE A 167 -6.12 2.38 17.71
CA PHE A 167 -5.20 1.92 18.75
C PHE A 167 -4.00 2.84 18.95
N THR A 168 -4.06 4.07 18.48
CA THR A 168 -3.02 5.08 18.74
C THR A 168 -3.53 6.11 19.76
N PRO A 169 -2.72 6.50 20.76
CA PRO A 169 -3.10 7.54 21.72
C PRO A 169 -3.48 8.84 21.01
N LYS A 170 -4.57 9.49 21.48
CA LYS A 170 -5.01 10.76 20.91
C LYS A 170 -3.91 11.82 21.07
N GLY A 171 -3.42 12.35 19.95
CA GLY A 171 -2.39 13.40 19.90
C GLY A 171 -1.13 13.07 19.11
N GLU A 172 -0.83 11.80 18.86
CA GLU A 172 0.39 11.40 18.14
C GLU A 172 0.24 11.30 16.61
N VAL A 173 -0.95 11.12 16.09
CA VAL A 173 -1.15 11.02 14.64
C VAL A 173 -1.59 12.34 14.07
N LYS A 174 -0.64 13.14 13.58
CA LYS A 174 -0.95 14.12 12.54
C LYS A 174 -0.96 13.37 11.21
N PRO A 175 -2.13 13.22 10.55
CA PRO A 175 -2.14 12.66 9.20
C PRO A 175 -1.31 13.61 8.34
N GLN A 176 -0.17 13.15 7.85
CA GLN A 176 0.46 13.83 6.71
C GLN A 176 -0.52 13.63 5.56
N ARG A 177 -1.30 14.66 5.27
CA ARG A 177 -2.07 14.73 4.04
C ARG A 177 -1.06 14.59 2.90
N GLY A 178 -1.06 13.43 2.25
CA GLY A 178 -0.51 13.34 0.91
C GLY A 178 -1.23 14.39 0.09
N THR A 179 -0.51 15.44 -0.27
CA THR A 179 -1.00 16.45 -1.20
C THR A 179 -1.16 15.73 -2.53
N ARG A 180 -2.37 15.27 -2.86
CA ARG A 180 -2.71 15.02 -4.25
C ARG A 180 -2.48 16.34 -4.96
N ALA A 181 -1.43 16.42 -5.77
CA ALA A 181 -1.28 17.50 -6.71
C ALA A 181 -2.44 17.37 -7.70
N HIS A 182 -3.51 18.12 -7.48
CA HIS A 182 -4.51 18.37 -8.51
C HIS A 182 -3.83 19.20 -9.59
N ILE A 183 -3.34 18.53 -10.61
CA ILE A 183 -2.94 19.20 -11.85
C ILE A 183 -4.26 19.63 -12.51
N HIS A 184 -4.65 20.87 -12.30
CA HIS A 184 -5.64 21.48 -13.17
C HIS A 184 -4.97 21.61 -14.54
N ALA A 185 -5.43 20.82 -15.51
CA ALA A 185 -5.16 21.11 -16.90
C ALA A 185 -5.80 22.46 -17.20
N ILE A 186 -4.98 23.48 -17.36
CA ILE A 186 -5.40 24.77 -17.93
C ILE A 186 -5.59 24.46 -19.41
N GLY A 187 -6.84 24.22 -19.80
CA GLY A 187 -7.23 24.20 -21.21
C GLY A 187 -7.43 25.62 -21.68
N ASP A 188 -6.76 25.96 -22.76
CA ASP A 188 -7.09 27.11 -23.60
C ASP A 188 -8.39 26.85 -24.36
#